data_f262464033ee423df8678f2a7a8a5eaa
#
_entry.id   f262464033ee423df8678f2a7a8a5eaa
#
_cell.length_a   1.000
_cell.length_b   1.000
_cell.length_c   1.000
_cell.angle_alpha   90.00
_cell.angle_beta   90.00
_cell.angle_gamma   90.00
#
_symmetry.space_group_name_H-M   'P 1'
#
loop_
_entity.id
_entity.type
_entity.pdbx_description
1 polymer ?
#
loop_
_entity_poly.entity_id
_entity_poly.type
_entity_poly.pdbx_seq_one_letter_code
_entity_poly.pdbx_strand_id
1 'polypeptide(L)'
;MADGQKLNNEQVDLLKKEIVGKYDSVQKQVKRLQGTLDMMEANWRGIGAHAFDKKQTEINERMVAIGNILVDFLEGISGNEKLTDGLEDQVRSTMDSIDVQHGGKHSAINSY
;
A
#
# COMPACT_ATOMS: atom_id res chain seq x y z
N MET A 1 -11.47 33.53 10.03
CA MET A 1 -10.45 33.39 10.85
C MET A 1 -9.50 32.26 10.46
N ALA A 2 -8.35 32.64 10.50
CA ALA A 2 -7.30 31.75 10.07
C ALA A 2 -7.24 30.50 10.93
N ASP A 3 -7.59 30.62 12.20
CA ASP A 3 -7.40 29.50 13.11
C ASP A 3 -8.27 28.32 12.80
N GLY A 4 -9.47 28.55 12.31
CA GLY A 4 -10.33 27.44 11.93
C GLY A 4 -9.87 26.76 10.66
N GLN A 5 -9.04 27.44 9.91
CA GLN A 5 -8.55 26.91 8.65
C GLN A 5 -7.13 26.38 8.73
N LYS A 6 -6.42 26.79 9.77
CA LYS A 6 -5.04 26.35 9.94
C LYS A 6 -4.99 25.27 10.98
N LEU A 7 -4.49 24.15 10.61
CA LEU A 7 -4.17 23.10 11.56
C LEU A 7 -2.86 23.49 12.23
N ASN A 8 -2.77 23.32 13.53
CA ASN A 8 -1.50 23.54 14.20
C ASN A 8 -0.58 22.35 13.88
N ASN A 9 0.69 22.49 14.19
CA ASN A 9 1.67 21.47 13.85
C ASN A 9 1.37 20.12 14.48
N GLU A 10 0.85 20.15 15.71
CA GLU A 10 0.47 18.91 16.38
C GLU A 10 -0.65 18.18 15.66
N GLN A 11 -1.65 18.92 15.22
CA GLN A 11 -2.79 18.33 14.53
C GLN A 11 -2.38 17.76 13.19
N VAL A 12 -1.51 18.47 12.48
CA VAL A 12 -1.00 18.00 11.20
C VAL A 12 -0.17 16.73 11.40
N ASP A 13 0.67 16.71 12.43
CA ASP A 13 1.47 15.52 12.71
C ASP A 13 0.62 14.32 13.03
N LEU A 14 -0.42 14.52 13.82
CA LEU A 14 -1.34 13.42 14.15
C LEU A 14 -2.05 12.92 12.91
N LEU A 15 -2.49 13.83 12.06
CA LEU A 15 -3.16 13.46 10.82
C LEU A 15 -2.24 12.65 9.92
N LYS A 16 -1.00 13.10 9.76
CA LYS A 16 -0.02 12.39 8.94
C LYS A 16 0.21 10.98 9.47
N LYS A 17 0.40 10.86 10.78
CA LYS A 17 0.65 9.56 11.40
C LYS A 17 -0.53 8.63 11.23
N GLU A 18 -1.73 9.17 11.37
CA GLU A 18 -2.93 8.36 11.22
C GLU A 18 -3.07 7.83 9.81
N ILE A 19 -2.86 8.69 8.82
CA ILE A 19 -2.98 8.30 7.42
C ILE A 19 -1.94 7.25 7.06
N VAL A 20 -0.70 7.45 7.46
CA VAL A 20 0.37 6.51 7.19
C VAL A 20 0.11 5.18 7.88
N GLY A 21 -0.36 5.23 9.12
CA GLY A 21 -0.68 4.01 9.85
C GLY A 21 -1.80 3.23 9.20
N LYS A 22 -2.81 3.92 8.68
CA LYS A 22 -3.91 3.25 8.00
C LYS A 22 -3.44 2.62 6.69
N TYR A 23 -2.59 3.31 5.96
CA TYR A 23 -2.05 2.74 4.72
C TYR A 23 -1.29 1.45 5.01
N ASP A 24 -0.44 1.47 6.03
CA ASP A 24 0.31 0.29 6.42
C ASP A 24 -0.63 -0.84 6.86
N SER A 25 -1.66 -0.49 7.61
CA SER A 25 -2.64 -1.46 8.08
C SER A 25 -3.39 -2.11 6.92
N VAL A 26 -3.82 -1.31 5.95
CA VAL A 26 -4.52 -1.83 4.78
C VAL A 26 -3.59 -2.75 3.99
N GLN A 27 -2.33 -2.37 3.83
CA GLN A 27 -1.38 -3.21 3.11
C GLN A 27 -1.19 -4.55 3.81
N LYS A 28 -1.12 -4.55 5.13
CA LYS A 28 -1.01 -5.80 5.88
C LYS A 28 -2.23 -6.68 5.69
N GLN A 29 -3.40 -6.07 5.64
CA GLN A 29 -4.64 -6.82 5.40
C GLN A 29 -4.67 -7.39 3.98
N VAL A 30 -4.22 -6.61 3.00
CA VAL A 30 -4.13 -7.08 1.63
C VAL A 30 -3.19 -8.27 1.54
N LYS A 31 -2.02 -8.18 2.17
CA LYS A 31 -1.08 -9.28 2.19
C LYS A 31 -1.68 -10.54 2.79
N ARG A 32 -2.43 -10.39 3.86
CA ARG A 32 -3.08 -11.52 4.52
C ARG A 32 -4.11 -12.17 3.61
N LEU A 33 -4.89 -11.32 2.94
CA LEU A 33 -5.87 -11.81 1.98
C LEU A 33 -5.19 -12.57 0.85
N GLN A 34 -4.09 -12.02 0.33
CA GLN A 34 -3.36 -12.66 -0.76
C GLN A 34 -2.79 -14.00 -0.32
N GLY A 35 -2.30 -14.08 0.92
CA GLY A 35 -1.85 -15.36 1.46
C GLY A 35 -2.96 -16.38 1.50
N THR A 36 -4.15 -15.96 1.89
CA THR A 36 -5.31 -16.83 1.92
C THR A 36 -5.68 -17.29 0.51
N LEU A 37 -5.68 -16.37 -0.46
CA LEU A 37 -5.99 -16.71 -1.84
C LEU A 37 -4.97 -17.68 -2.41
N ASP A 38 -3.69 -17.48 -2.08
CA ASP A 38 -2.65 -18.38 -2.54
C ASP A 38 -2.86 -19.78 -1.98
N MET A 39 -3.24 -19.89 -0.72
CA MET A 39 -3.54 -21.20 -0.13
C MET A 39 -4.73 -21.86 -0.80
N MET A 40 -5.75 -21.07 -1.11
CA MET A 40 -6.92 -21.60 -1.80
C MET A 40 -6.54 -22.09 -3.19
N GLU A 41 -5.79 -21.27 -3.91
CA GLU A 41 -5.38 -21.62 -5.28
C GLU A 41 -4.47 -22.82 -5.31
N ALA A 42 -3.65 -23.00 -4.28
CA ALA A 42 -2.79 -24.16 -4.21
C ALA A 42 -3.56 -25.46 -4.15
N ASN A 43 -4.79 -25.40 -3.65
CA ASN A 43 -5.68 -26.57 -3.56
C ASN A 43 -6.60 -26.72 -4.75
N TRP A 44 -6.67 -25.72 -5.60
CA TRP A 44 -7.50 -25.80 -6.79
C TRP A 44 -6.72 -26.42 -7.93
N ARG A 45 -7.42 -27.15 -8.76
CA ARG A 45 -6.82 -27.79 -9.93
C ARG A 45 -7.61 -27.37 -11.14
N GLY A 46 -6.90 -27.10 -12.23
CA GLY A 46 -7.53 -26.74 -13.48
C GLY A 46 -7.76 -25.26 -13.60
N ILE A 47 -8.86 -24.90 -14.20
CA ILE A 47 -9.12 -23.53 -14.69
C ILE A 47 -9.12 -22.50 -13.58
N GLY A 48 -9.55 -22.86 -12.39
CA GLY A 48 -9.67 -21.91 -11.30
C GLY A 48 -8.36 -21.56 -10.60
N ALA A 49 -7.28 -22.27 -10.89
CA ALA A 49 -6.06 -22.19 -10.10
C ALA A 49 -5.44 -20.80 -10.08
N HIS A 50 -5.66 -19.98 -11.10
CA HIS A 50 -5.10 -18.66 -11.20
C HIS A 50 -6.16 -17.60 -11.41
N ALA A 51 -7.37 -17.88 -10.93
CA ALA A 51 -8.51 -17.01 -11.17
C ALA A 51 -8.32 -15.59 -10.64
N PHE A 52 -7.52 -15.44 -9.59
CA PHE A 52 -7.36 -14.15 -8.94
C PHE A 52 -6.03 -13.48 -9.24
N ASP A 53 -5.18 -14.08 -10.09
CA ASP A 53 -3.84 -13.55 -10.33
C ASP A 53 -3.88 -12.12 -10.86
N LYS A 54 -4.70 -11.88 -11.85
CA LYS A 54 -4.81 -10.56 -12.46
C LYS A 54 -5.32 -9.54 -11.45
N LYS A 55 -6.32 -9.93 -10.66
CA LYS A 55 -6.89 -9.04 -9.66
C LYS A 55 -5.88 -8.72 -8.58
N GLN A 56 -5.09 -9.69 -8.16
CA GLN A 56 -4.08 -9.46 -7.16
C GLN A 56 -3.02 -8.48 -7.66
N THR A 57 -2.60 -8.62 -8.91
CA THR A 57 -1.67 -7.70 -9.52
C THR A 57 -2.25 -6.29 -9.56
N GLU A 58 -3.51 -6.16 -9.96
CA GLU A 58 -4.19 -4.87 -10.00
C GLU A 58 -4.26 -4.23 -8.62
N ILE A 59 -4.58 -5.02 -7.61
CA ILE A 59 -4.66 -4.49 -6.24
C ILE A 59 -3.29 -3.97 -5.81
N ASN A 60 -2.24 -4.73 -6.09
CA ASN A 60 -0.90 -4.31 -5.70
C ASN A 60 -0.46 -3.06 -6.43
N GLU A 61 -0.79 -2.95 -7.71
CA GLU A 61 -0.50 -1.73 -8.48
C GLU A 61 -1.22 -0.52 -7.89
N ARG A 62 -2.47 -0.70 -7.47
CA ARG A 62 -3.22 0.39 -6.86
C ARG A 62 -2.65 0.79 -5.51
N MET A 63 -2.19 -0.20 -4.74
CA MET A 63 -1.55 0.10 -3.46
C MET A 63 -0.27 0.92 -3.64
N VAL A 64 0.51 0.61 -4.68
CA VAL A 64 1.70 1.42 -4.99
C VAL A 64 1.28 2.83 -5.40
N ALA A 65 0.24 2.95 -6.24
CA ALA A 65 -0.25 4.25 -6.66
C ALA A 65 -0.71 5.09 -5.47
N ILE A 66 -1.42 4.48 -4.54
CA ILE A 66 -1.85 5.16 -3.33
C ILE A 66 -0.64 5.61 -2.51
N GLY A 67 0.37 4.76 -2.41
CA GLY A 67 1.59 5.12 -1.70
C GLY A 67 2.26 6.36 -2.29
N ASN A 68 2.33 6.44 -3.61
CA ASN A 68 2.90 7.59 -4.28
C ASN A 68 2.08 8.85 -4.02
N ILE A 69 0.75 8.73 -4.00
CA ILE A 69 -0.12 9.85 -3.67
C ILE A 69 0.14 10.30 -2.23
N LEU A 70 0.32 9.34 -1.32
CA LEU A 70 0.59 9.69 0.07
C LEU A 70 1.93 10.40 0.23
N VAL A 71 2.95 9.96 -0.48
CA VAL A 71 4.25 10.64 -0.43
C VAL A 71 4.08 12.10 -0.88
N ASP A 72 3.39 12.31 -2.00
CA ASP A 72 3.14 13.65 -2.50
C ASP A 72 2.36 14.49 -1.50
N PHE A 73 1.37 13.87 -0.87
CA PHE A 73 0.55 14.53 0.14
C PHE A 73 1.40 14.94 1.35
N LEU A 74 2.25 14.04 1.83
CA LEU A 74 3.11 14.34 2.97
C LEU A 74 4.08 15.47 2.64
N GLU A 75 4.63 15.45 1.45
CA GLU A 75 5.53 16.51 1.02
C GLU A 75 4.78 17.83 0.89
N GLY A 76 3.57 17.79 0.37
CA GLY A 76 2.76 18.99 0.23
C GLY A 76 2.38 19.60 1.56
N ILE A 77 2.03 18.77 2.55
CA ILE A 77 1.69 19.26 3.87
C ILE A 77 2.90 19.87 4.56
N SER A 78 4.04 19.22 4.42
CA SER A 78 5.24 19.67 5.09
C SER A 78 5.79 20.95 4.50
N GLY A 79 5.44 21.23 3.25
CA GLY A 79 5.92 22.44 2.60
C GLY A 79 7.43 22.43 2.49
N ASN A 80 8.06 23.45 3.05
CA ASN A 80 9.51 23.55 2.99
C ASN A 80 10.22 22.83 4.13
N GLU A 81 9.46 22.22 5.02
CA GLU A 81 10.05 21.50 6.14
C GLU A 81 10.55 20.15 5.66
N LYS A 82 11.63 19.72 6.25
CA LYS A 82 12.12 18.38 5.95
C LYS A 82 11.21 17.36 6.62
N LEU A 83 11.03 16.26 5.94
CA LEU A 83 10.23 15.15 6.49
C LEU A 83 11.13 14.36 7.42
N THR A 84 11.31 14.88 8.64
CA THR A 84 12.24 14.28 9.59
C THR A 84 11.58 13.29 10.52
N ASP A 85 10.26 13.16 10.44
CA ASP A 85 9.54 12.24 11.31
C ASP A 85 9.51 10.80 10.77
N GLY A 86 10.11 10.57 9.62
CA GLY A 86 10.21 9.23 9.07
C GLY A 86 8.94 8.71 8.40
N LEU A 87 7.90 9.51 8.33
CA LEU A 87 6.62 9.03 7.78
C LEU A 87 6.71 8.75 6.30
N GLU A 88 7.42 9.58 5.55
CA GLU A 88 7.60 9.32 4.13
C GLU A 88 8.36 8.02 3.93
N ASP A 89 9.38 7.79 4.75
CA ASP A 89 10.14 6.55 4.69
C ASP A 89 9.29 5.35 5.03
N GLN A 90 8.36 5.50 5.97
CA GLN A 90 7.42 4.42 6.28
C GLN A 90 6.54 4.08 5.10
N VAL A 91 6.03 5.09 4.39
CA VAL A 91 5.21 4.84 3.21
C VAL A 91 6.03 4.15 2.14
N ARG A 92 7.26 4.61 1.91
CA ARG A 92 8.13 3.99 0.91
C ARG A 92 8.48 2.56 1.27
N SER A 93 8.72 2.31 2.57
CA SER A 93 8.99 0.96 3.04
C SER A 93 7.78 0.05 2.80
N THR A 94 6.58 0.55 3.08
CA THR A 94 5.36 -0.21 2.82
C THR A 94 5.22 -0.49 1.33
N MET A 95 5.47 0.51 0.48
CA MET A 95 5.41 0.31 -0.96
C MET A 95 6.42 -0.73 -1.43
N ASP A 96 7.64 -0.68 -0.88
CA ASP A 96 8.69 -1.63 -1.27
C ASP A 96 8.32 -3.06 -0.88
N SER A 97 7.46 -3.21 0.11
CA SER A 97 7.01 -4.53 0.52
C SER A 97 5.93 -5.10 -0.39
N ILE A 98 5.41 -4.29 -1.32
CA ILE A 98 4.34 -4.73 -2.21
C ILE A 98 4.95 -5.45 -3.40
N ASP A 99 4.55 -6.71 -3.57
CA ASP A 99 5.00 -7.51 -4.70
C ASP A 99 4.00 -7.32 -5.85
N VAL A 100 4.28 -6.34 -6.69
CA VAL A 100 3.39 -6.01 -7.80
C VAL A 100 3.21 -7.20 -8.72
N GLN A 101 4.23 -8.06 -8.80
CA GLN A 101 4.20 -9.22 -9.68
C GLN A 101 3.62 -10.47 -9.01
N HIS A 102 3.01 -10.30 -7.84
CA HIS A 102 2.53 -11.44 -7.06
C HIS A 102 1.72 -12.43 -7.91
N GLY A 103 0.67 -11.94 -8.55
CA GLY A 103 -0.14 -12.80 -9.41
C GLY A 103 0.61 -13.25 -10.65
N GLY A 104 1.43 -12.35 -11.23
CA GLY A 104 2.21 -12.66 -12.40
C GLY A 104 3.26 -13.72 -12.15
N LYS A 105 3.89 -13.70 -10.98
CA LYS A 105 4.83 -14.74 -10.61
C LYS A 105 4.21 -16.11 -10.62
N HIS A 106 3.01 -16.18 -10.10
CA HIS A 106 2.29 -17.44 -10.04
C HIS A 106 2.08 -18.02 -11.43
N SER A 107 1.60 -17.17 -12.33
CA SER A 107 1.38 -17.57 -13.72
C SER A 107 2.69 -17.95 -14.40
N ALA A 108 3.74 -17.19 -14.16
CA ALA A 108 5.04 -17.47 -14.78
C ALA A 108 5.58 -18.81 -14.33
N ILE A 109 5.44 -19.13 -13.07
CA ILE A 109 5.89 -20.42 -12.55
C ILE A 109 5.14 -21.54 -13.21
N ASN A 110 3.86 -21.36 -13.43
CA ASN A 110 3.04 -22.42 -14.02
C ASN A 110 3.20 -22.53 -15.53
N SER A 111 3.87 -21.58 -16.17
CA SER A 111 4.13 -21.69 -17.57
C SER A 111 5.28 -22.65 -17.88
N TYR A 112 6.00 -23.00 -16.86
CA TYR A 112 7.05 -23.99 -17.04
C TYR A 112 6.51 -25.38 -16.66
#